data_21f21214fb17301e10480a871ca77437
#
_entry.id   21f21214fb17301e10480a871ca77437
#
_cell.length_a   1.000
_cell.length_b   1.000
_cell.length_c   1.000
_cell.angle_alpha   90.00
_cell.angle_beta   90.00
_cell.angle_gamma   90.00
#
_symmetry.space_group_name_H-M   'P 1'
#
loop_
_entity.id
_entity.type
_entity.pdbx_description
1 polymer ?
#
loop_
_entity_poly.entity_id
_entity_poly.type
_entity_poly.pdbx_seq_one_letter_code
_entity_poly.pdbx_strand_id
1 'polypeptide(L)' 'MRNLQFMPLRSLAYQQGYTQTELADAAGLAPSTMNARLQGRSTFRAEEMQRLGHLLGIAPEDYCKYFMPIEKTTGGRV' A
#
# COMPACT_ATOMS: atom_id res chain seq x y z
N MET A 1 -11.23 -8.60 -14.58
CA MET A 1 -11.28 -8.67 -13.23
C MET A 1 -10.55 -7.59 -12.52
N ARG A 2 -11.09 -7.14 -11.47
CA ARG A 2 -10.56 -6.02 -10.82
C ARG A 2 -9.53 -6.40 -9.84
N ASN A 3 -8.48 -5.64 -9.74
CA ASN A 3 -7.43 -5.87 -8.77
C ASN A 3 -7.84 -5.25 -7.45
N LEU A 4 -8.09 -6.08 -6.44
CA LEU A 4 -8.54 -5.62 -5.15
C LEU A 4 -7.46 -5.59 -4.09
N GLN A 5 -6.20 -5.81 -4.48
CA GLN A 5 -5.13 -5.77 -3.51
C GLN A 5 -4.97 -4.38 -2.96
N PHE A 6 -4.61 -4.29 -1.71
CA PHE A 6 -4.37 -3.02 -1.02
C PHE A 6 -5.62 -2.15 -0.94
N MET A 7 -6.81 -2.77 -1.00
CA MET A 7 -8.02 -2.00 -0.85
C MET A 7 -8.09 -1.21 0.45
N PRO A 8 -7.69 -1.77 1.60
CA PRO A 8 -7.71 -0.96 2.82
C PRO A 8 -6.84 0.27 2.71
N LEU A 9 -5.67 0.13 2.11
CA LEU A 9 -4.77 1.27 1.94
C LEU A 9 -5.36 2.30 0.98
N ARG A 10 -5.90 1.83 -0.13
CA ARG A 10 -6.51 2.73 -1.11
C ARG A 10 -7.69 3.47 -0.52
N SER A 11 -8.52 2.76 0.24
CA SER A 11 -9.70 3.37 0.86
C SER A 11 -9.30 4.42 1.87
N LEU A 12 -8.30 4.12 2.68
CA LEU A 12 -7.84 5.07 3.69
C LEU A 12 -7.31 6.33 3.03
N ALA A 13 -6.50 6.18 1.99
CA ALA A 13 -5.94 7.33 1.29
C ALA A 13 -7.05 8.15 0.65
N TYR A 14 -8.01 7.49 0.04
CA TYR A 14 -9.11 8.16 -0.61
C TYR A 14 -9.92 8.96 0.42
N GLN A 15 -10.19 8.35 1.57
CA GLN A 15 -10.95 9.02 2.63
C GLN A 15 -10.24 10.26 3.13
N GLN A 16 -8.92 10.26 3.11
CA GLN A 16 -8.15 11.40 3.55
C GLN A 16 -7.87 12.39 2.42
N GLY A 17 -8.37 12.10 1.22
CA GLY A 17 -8.26 13.05 0.12
C GLY A 17 -6.96 12.97 -0.67
N TYR A 18 -6.21 11.89 -0.54
CA TYR A 18 -4.96 11.76 -1.27
C TYR A 18 -5.15 11.04 -2.59
N THR A 19 -4.48 11.52 -3.62
CA THR A 19 -4.45 10.83 -4.90
C THR A 19 -3.29 9.86 -4.90
N GLN A 20 -3.30 8.94 -5.87
CA GLN A 20 -2.20 7.99 -6.02
C GLN A 20 -0.88 8.71 -6.30
N THR A 21 -0.92 9.79 -7.06
CA THR A 21 0.28 10.56 -7.33
C THR A 21 0.84 11.17 -6.06
N GLU A 22 -0.03 11.65 -5.20
CA GLU A 22 0.40 12.22 -3.93
C GLU A 22 1.01 11.16 -3.03
N LEU A 23 0.46 9.96 -3.05
CA LEU A 23 1.03 8.86 -2.29
C LEU A 23 2.42 8.50 -2.81
N ALA A 24 2.57 8.46 -4.13
CA ALA A 24 3.86 8.16 -4.72
C ALA A 24 4.90 9.19 -4.30
N ASP A 25 4.51 10.44 -4.36
CA ASP A 25 5.41 11.52 -3.99
C ASP A 25 5.83 11.40 -2.53
N ALA A 26 4.87 11.13 -1.65
CA ALA A 26 5.18 10.99 -0.22
C ALA A 26 6.10 9.81 0.05
N ALA A 27 5.96 8.75 -0.71
CA ALA A 27 6.78 7.55 -0.53
C ALA A 27 8.13 7.66 -1.23
N GLY A 28 8.31 8.70 -2.03
CA GLY A 28 9.56 8.86 -2.78
C GLY A 28 9.62 7.97 -4.00
N LEU A 29 8.48 7.65 -4.58
CA LEU A 29 8.40 6.75 -5.72
C LEU A 29 7.88 7.47 -6.95
N ALA A 30 8.28 7.00 -8.13
CA ALA A 30 7.66 7.44 -9.35
C ALA A 30 6.22 6.94 -9.40
N PRO A 31 5.32 7.64 -10.07
CA PRO A 31 3.93 7.19 -10.16
C PRO A 31 3.79 5.78 -10.72
N SER A 32 4.60 5.42 -11.70
CA SER A 32 4.51 4.07 -12.26
C SER A 32 4.94 3.01 -11.26
N THR A 33 5.94 3.34 -10.44
CA THR A 33 6.38 2.41 -9.40
C THR A 33 5.30 2.24 -8.34
N MET A 34 4.69 3.34 -7.92
CA MET A 34 3.59 3.25 -6.95
C MET A 34 2.45 2.42 -7.52
N ASN A 35 2.15 2.60 -8.80
CA ASN A 35 1.10 1.81 -9.43
C ASN A 35 1.42 0.32 -9.38
N ALA A 36 2.67 -0.04 -9.66
CA ALA A 36 3.09 -1.44 -9.61
C ALA A 36 2.96 -2.00 -8.19
N ARG A 37 3.31 -1.20 -7.19
CA ARG A 37 3.16 -1.61 -5.80
C ARG A 37 1.70 -1.88 -5.46
N LEU A 38 0.82 -0.97 -5.86
CA LEU A 38 -0.60 -1.08 -5.53
C LEU A 38 -1.27 -2.21 -6.29
N GLN A 39 -0.70 -2.61 -7.42
CA GLN A 39 -1.22 -3.74 -8.16
C GLN A 39 -0.66 -5.07 -7.68
N GLY A 40 0.24 -5.03 -6.72
CA GLY A 40 0.81 -6.26 -6.18
C GLY A 40 1.93 -6.82 -7.01
N ARG A 41 2.44 -6.09 -8.01
CA ARG A 41 3.52 -6.59 -8.83
C ARG A 41 4.87 -6.50 -8.13
N SER A 42 5.00 -5.61 -7.18
CA SER A 42 6.18 -5.58 -6.34
C SER A 42 5.74 -5.19 -4.94
N THR A 43 6.56 -5.53 -3.96
CA THR A 43 6.18 -5.30 -2.57
C THR A 43 6.64 -3.93 -2.11
N PHE A 44 5.93 -3.39 -1.14
CA PHE A 44 6.35 -2.15 -0.49
C PHE A 44 7.61 -2.41 0.33
N ARG A 45 8.51 -1.47 0.30
CA ARG A 45 9.70 -1.54 1.13
C ARG A 45 9.42 -0.91 2.47
N ALA A 46 10.22 -1.28 3.47
CA ALA A 46 10.01 -0.77 4.83
C ALA A 46 9.99 0.74 4.87
N GLU A 47 10.89 1.40 4.15
CA GLU A 47 10.92 2.86 4.12
C GLU A 47 9.65 3.44 3.56
N GLU A 48 9.13 2.80 2.52
CA GLU A 48 7.91 3.27 1.88
C GLU A 48 6.73 3.13 2.82
N MET A 49 6.67 2.01 3.51
CA MET A 49 5.61 1.78 4.48
C MET A 49 5.65 2.82 5.59
N GLN A 50 6.86 3.14 6.06
CA GLN A 50 7.00 4.12 7.12
C GLN A 50 6.54 5.49 6.66
N ARG A 51 6.92 5.89 5.46
CA ARG A 51 6.53 7.20 4.94
C ARG A 51 5.04 7.30 4.75
N LEU A 52 4.46 6.29 4.13
CA LEU A 52 3.02 6.29 3.91
C LEU A 52 2.26 6.15 5.21
N GLY A 53 2.77 5.32 6.11
CA GLY A 53 2.14 5.16 7.41
C GLY A 53 2.13 6.46 8.19
N HIS A 54 3.23 7.20 8.12
CA HIS A 54 3.31 8.48 8.79
C HIS A 54 2.31 9.47 8.19
N LEU A 55 2.25 9.51 6.86
CA LEU A 55 1.33 10.40 6.18
C LEU A 55 -0.11 10.10 6.50
N LEU A 56 -0.48 8.83 6.50
CA LEU A 56 -1.86 8.41 6.65
C LEU A 56 -2.26 8.10 8.08
N GLY A 57 -1.32 8.14 9.00
CA GLY A 57 -1.61 7.87 10.40
C GLY A 57 -1.77 6.39 10.72
N ILE A 58 -1.05 5.53 10.02
CA ILE A 58 -1.13 4.09 10.23
C ILE A 58 -0.09 3.69 11.27
N ALA A 59 -0.53 3.00 12.31
CA ALA A 59 0.38 2.51 13.34
C ALA A 59 1.22 1.37 12.78
N PRO A 60 2.48 1.23 13.23
CA PRO A 60 3.33 0.14 12.72
C PRO A 60 2.73 -1.24 12.87
N GLU A 61 1.99 -1.48 13.94
CA GLU A 61 1.37 -2.78 14.14
C GLU A 61 0.28 -3.07 13.13
N ASP A 62 -0.16 -2.05 12.38
CA ASP A 62 -1.19 -2.24 11.36
C ASP A 62 -0.60 -2.31 9.96
N TYR A 63 0.72 -2.27 9.82
CA TYR A 63 1.33 -2.29 8.49
C TYR A 63 0.94 -3.52 7.69
N CYS A 64 0.85 -4.67 8.34
CA CYS A 64 0.48 -5.88 7.62
C CYS A 64 -0.92 -5.76 7.00
N LYS A 65 -1.80 -5.07 7.70
CA LYS A 65 -3.15 -4.90 7.23
C LYS A 65 -3.21 -4.03 5.98
N TYR A 66 -2.36 -3.01 5.93
CA TYR A 66 -2.44 -2.02 4.85
C TYR A 66 -1.43 -2.24 3.72
N PHE A 67 -0.26 -2.79 4.03
CA PHE A 67 0.82 -2.83 3.04
C PHE A 67 1.17 -4.22 2.54
N MET A 68 0.55 -5.26 3.08
CA MET A 68 0.80 -6.59 2.57
C MET A 68 -0.29 -6.95 1.59
N PRO A 69 0.05 -7.65 0.50
CA PRO A 69 -0.97 -8.06 -0.44
C PRO A 69 -1.95 -9.01 0.22
N ILE A 70 -3.16 -9.00 -0.26
CA ILE A 70 -4.14 -9.96 0.20
C ILE A 70 -3.73 -11.32 -0.29
N GLU A 71 -3.55 -12.24 0.67
CA GLU A 71 -3.11 -13.56 0.32
C GLU A 71 -4.21 -14.51 0.42
N LYS A 72 -4.46 -15.22 -0.57
CA LYS A 72 -5.35 -16.22 -0.46
C LYS A 72 -4.74 -17.46 -0.39
N THR A 73 -3.67 -17.54 -0.65
CA THR A 73 -3.12 -18.78 -0.55
C THR A 73 -2.44 -19.01 0.65
N THR A 74 -2.30 -19.21 0.86
CA THR A 74 -1.66 -19.37 1.64
C THR A 74 -1.33 -19.91 2.22
N GLY A 75 -1.29 -20.13 2.26
CA GLY A 75 -1.04 -20.42 2.67
C GLY A 75 -0.51 -20.95 3.03
N GLY A 76 -0.45 -21.11 3.16
CA GLY A 76 0.09 -21.52 3.48
C GLY A 76 0.92 -21.93 3.66
N ARG A 77 1.22 -22.02 3.52
CA ARG A 77 1.99 -22.31 3.67
C ARG A 77 2.51 -22.40 4.27
N VAL A 78 2.57 -22.60 4.46
CA VAL A 78 3.01 -22.52 5.01
C VAL A 78 3.33 -22.70 5.24
#